data_263bde88a00018123e652958a29256a9
#
_entry.id   263bde88a00018123e652958a29256a9
#
_cell.length_a   1.000
_cell.length_b   1.000
_cell.length_c   1.000
_cell.angle_alpha   90.00
_cell.angle_beta   90.00
_cell.angle_gamma   90.00
#
_symmetry.space_group_name_H-M   'P 1'
#
loop_
_entity.id
_entity.type
_entity.pdbx_description
1 polymer ?
#
loop_
_entity_poly.entity_id
_entity_poly.type
_entity_poly.pdbx_seq_one_letter_code
_entity_poly.pdbx_strand_id
1 'polypeptide(L)'
;MKYHIVIIFEIIVNIIKLFCMVKIIFNYGLFFGSSIIFFILTFYYFIIEYLFNIEYLSFDKTLLGFSNRDQYTINLVLCLNGDFNEENIKSRIINNMIKKIPKLQSKIVYIYFNYYWKKFPINDKMLKETIQIIELNSKLNLEEFLQNEVNKRLDTLNDYPYKINIIKFSQPTIDSNCTGCIHLKCDHVLSDGLGILSLLMCLADDFNTDFYPKVFKNKKPLTFLMELRDTILFPFYLIYAFYVVFFNSSFDKTEYKLFYNYHHDGETRFQMTEWYDLDIMKIIRNKYKVSFNSAAVGLFLKSEKDVLQNVNSLNIVLPVGYTLIPKKIEEIQLKNLARGFLLNLPLIDNLDKLPELHKNIISNLSNTSITYLPIFFYKILSQLFILKILNFLANNIIINVDMLISNVPGPEIPIKICNCILTDFYPVVSTGRMKAFIMITSFCKKFRYVISFDKSVGYDINELTNALSNNINNVDKNCK
;
A
#
# COMPACT_ATOMS: atom_id res chain seq x y z
N MET A 1 7.60 -6.70 -33.92
CA MET A 1 8.17 -5.56 -34.65
C MET A 1 7.64 -4.21 -34.16
N LYS A 2 6.34 -3.93 -34.18
CA LYS A 2 5.77 -2.64 -33.68
C LYS A 2 6.20 -2.30 -32.23
N TYR A 3 6.22 -3.27 -31.33
CA TYR A 3 6.58 -3.06 -29.93
C TYR A 3 8.06 -2.64 -29.74
N HIS A 4 8.96 -3.21 -30.49
CA HIS A 4 10.40 -2.83 -30.45
C HIS A 4 10.65 -1.44 -31.01
N ILE A 5 9.92 -1.02 -32.05
CA ILE A 5 10.02 0.32 -32.62
C ILE A 5 9.56 1.37 -31.59
N VAL A 6 8.46 1.11 -30.87
CA VAL A 6 7.97 2.01 -29.82
C VAL A 6 9.00 2.17 -28.70
N ILE A 7 9.61 1.07 -28.25
CA ILE A 7 10.66 1.10 -27.22
C ILE A 7 11.89 1.90 -27.69
N ILE A 8 12.36 1.67 -28.91
CA ILE A 8 13.52 2.40 -29.46
C ILE A 8 13.21 3.89 -29.53
N PHE A 9 12.04 4.24 -30.02
CA PHE A 9 11.63 5.64 -30.10
C PHE A 9 11.48 6.31 -28.72
N GLU A 10 10.94 5.58 -27.74
CA GLU A 10 10.88 6.05 -26.35
C GLU A 10 12.27 6.29 -25.77
N ILE A 11 13.22 5.40 -26.02
CA ILE A 11 14.62 5.56 -25.59
C ILE A 11 15.23 6.81 -26.24
N ILE A 12 15.05 7.01 -27.55
CA ILE A 12 15.59 8.16 -28.26
C ILE A 12 15.01 9.47 -27.70
N VAL A 13 13.69 9.55 -27.49
CA VAL A 13 13.04 10.74 -26.94
C VAL A 13 13.55 11.05 -25.52
N ASN A 14 13.76 10.04 -24.67
CA ASN A 14 14.29 10.26 -23.34
C ASN A 14 15.78 10.65 -23.35
N ILE A 15 16.57 10.14 -24.29
CA ILE A 15 17.97 10.59 -24.50
C ILE A 15 18.00 12.05 -24.92
N ILE A 16 17.13 12.47 -25.85
CA ILE A 16 17.03 13.86 -26.28
C ILE A 16 16.62 14.76 -25.11
N LYS A 17 15.59 14.37 -24.34
CA LYS A 17 15.20 15.11 -23.13
C LYS A 17 16.37 15.26 -22.16
N LEU A 18 17.07 14.15 -21.86
CA LEU A 18 18.23 14.15 -20.95
C LEU A 18 19.33 15.08 -21.48
N PHE A 19 19.65 15.02 -22.77
CA PHE A 19 20.66 15.88 -23.39
C PHE A 19 20.28 17.37 -23.29
N CYS A 20 19.01 17.72 -23.60
CA CYS A 20 18.51 19.08 -23.43
C CYS A 20 18.60 19.56 -21.98
N MET A 21 18.29 18.72 -21.03
CA MET A 21 18.38 19.03 -19.60
C MET A 21 19.82 19.26 -19.14
N VAL A 22 20.75 18.37 -19.56
CA VAL A 22 22.18 18.54 -19.27
C VAL A 22 22.69 19.85 -19.85
N LYS A 23 22.29 20.20 -21.07
CA LYS A 23 22.66 21.47 -21.72
C LYS A 23 22.10 22.69 -20.97
N ILE A 24 20.84 22.61 -20.49
CA ILE A 24 20.24 23.68 -19.67
C ILE A 24 20.98 23.81 -18.33
N ILE A 25 21.27 22.70 -17.64
CA ILE A 25 22.04 22.74 -16.39
C ILE A 25 23.42 23.31 -16.61
N PHE A 26 24.12 22.92 -17.68
CA PHE A 26 25.43 23.43 -18.02
C PHE A 26 25.44 24.94 -18.31
N ASN A 27 24.42 25.44 -19.02
CA ASN A 27 24.33 26.85 -19.39
C ASN A 27 23.90 27.77 -18.24
N TYR A 28 23.01 27.28 -17.35
CA TYR A 28 22.37 28.13 -16.33
C TYR A 28 22.74 27.74 -14.89
N GLY A 29 23.64 26.79 -14.73
CA GLY A 29 24.02 26.24 -13.43
C GLY A 29 22.99 25.28 -12.84
N LEU A 30 23.40 24.49 -11.86
CA LEU A 30 22.59 23.40 -11.30
C LEU A 30 21.24 23.89 -10.75
N PHE A 31 21.25 25.01 -10.04
CA PHE A 31 20.04 25.53 -9.38
C PHE A 31 19.04 26.14 -10.37
N PHE A 32 19.47 27.08 -11.18
CA PHE A 32 18.59 27.72 -12.17
C PHE A 32 18.20 26.76 -13.28
N GLY A 33 19.13 25.93 -13.74
CA GLY A 33 18.87 24.95 -14.78
C GLY A 33 17.81 23.91 -14.35
N SER A 34 17.89 23.39 -13.13
CA SER A 34 16.86 22.46 -12.64
C SER A 34 15.50 23.11 -12.44
N SER A 35 15.47 24.39 -12.01
CA SER A 35 14.22 25.14 -11.92
C SER A 35 13.56 25.36 -13.28
N ILE A 36 14.34 25.72 -14.31
CA ILE A 36 13.86 25.90 -15.68
C ILE A 36 13.30 24.57 -16.23
N ILE A 37 14.03 23.49 -16.06
CA ILE A 37 13.59 22.16 -16.49
C ILE A 37 12.28 21.79 -15.82
N PHE A 38 12.18 22.03 -14.52
CA PHE A 38 10.95 21.80 -13.77
C PHE A 38 9.76 22.55 -14.35
N PHE A 39 9.89 23.84 -14.60
CA PHE A 39 8.82 24.66 -15.20
C PHE A 39 8.41 24.14 -16.58
N ILE A 40 9.39 23.83 -17.44
CA ILE A 40 9.12 23.30 -18.79
C ILE A 40 8.35 21.98 -18.70
N LEU A 41 8.80 21.03 -17.86
CA LEU A 41 8.13 19.74 -17.74
C LEU A 41 6.74 19.88 -17.13
N THR A 42 6.58 20.66 -16.07
CA THR A 42 5.28 20.88 -15.43
C THR A 42 4.29 21.51 -16.42
N PHE A 43 4.73 22.51 -17.18
CA PHE A 43 3.90 23.17 -18.19
C PHE A 43 3.53 22.22 -19.34
N TYR A 44 4.49 21.44 -19.82
CA TYR A 44 4.25 20.43 -20.86
C TYR A 44 3.20 19.41 -20.43
N TYR A 45 3.31 18.85 -19.20
CA TYR A 45 2.33 17.88 -18.71
C TYR A 45 0.98 18.51 -18.44
N PHE A 46 0.94 19.72 -17.90
CA PHE A 46 -0.30 20.48 -17.72
C PHE A 46 -1.05 20.67 -19.05
N ILE A 47 -0.34 21.03 -20.13
CA ILE A 47 -0.95 21.15 -21.45
C ILE A 47 -1.53 19.82 -21.93
N ILE A 48 -0.78 18.72 -21.79
CA ILE A 48 -1.26 17.39 -22.20
C ILE A 48 -2.47 16.96 -21.37
N GLU A 49 -2.42 17.11 -20.04
CA GLU A 49 -3.55 16.80 -19.16
C GLU A 49 -4.80 17.59 -19.57
N TYR A 50 -4.64 18.88 -19.84
CA TYR A 50 -5.74 19.76 -20.25
C TYR A 50 -6.30 19.39 -21.62
N LEU A 51 -5.45 19.24 -22.65
CA LEU A 51 -5.89 18.96 -24.03
C LEU A 51 -6.58 17.60 -24.18
N PHE A 52 -6.16 16.60 -23.43
CA PHE A 52 -6.67 15.23 -23.55
C PHE A 52 -7.63 14.84 -22.42
N ASN A 53 -7.89 15.75 -21.48
CA ASN A 53 -8.71 15.49 -20.28
C ASN A 53 -8.30 14.18 -19.56
N ILE A 54 -7.00 14.09 -19.24
CA ILE A 54 -6.34 12.95 -18.61
C ILE A 54 -5.55 13.43 -17.39
N GLU A 55 -5.29 12.52 -16.45
CA GLU A 55 -4.46 12.78 -15.27
C GLU A 55 -3.15 11.98 -15.37
N TYR A 56 -2.01 12.65 -15.20
CA TYR A 56 -0.71 11.99 -15.26
C TYR A 56 -0.52 10.97 -14.14
N LEU A 57 -0.02 9.78 -14.53
CA LEU A 57 0.31 8.70 -13.58
C LEU A 57 1.66 9.01 -12.90
N SER A 58 1.66 9.82 -11.86
CA SER A 58 2.87 10.30 -11.18
C SER A 58 3.64 9.17 -10.46
N PHE A 59 3.61 9.13 -9.13
CA PHE A 59 4.26 8.07 -8.34
C PHE A 59 3.72 6.67 -8.66
N ASP A 60 2.45 6.57 -8.98
CA ASP A 60 1.78 5.33 -9.36
C ASP A 60 2.44 4.63 -10.56
N LYS A 61 3.22 5.35 -11.39
CA LYS A 61 3.98 4.76 -12.51
C LYS A 61 5.01 3.74 -12.04
N THR A 62 5.64 3.96 -10.91
CA THR A 62 6.59 2.98 -10.32
C THR A 62 5.86 1.73 -9.87
N LEU A 63 4.69 1.90 -9.22
CA LEU A 63 3.84 0.79 -8.82
C LEU A 63 3.31 0.02 -10.01
N LEU A 64 2.92 0.70 -11.09
CA LEU A 64 2.52 0.06 -12.35
C LEU A 64 3.63 -0.85 -12.91
N GLY A 65 4.88 -0.43 -12.78
CA GLY A 65 6.02 -1.25 -13.19
C GLY A 65 6.16 -2.54 -12.40
N PHE A 66 5.81 -2.52 -11.13
CA PHE A 66 5.78 -3.73 -10.30
C PHE A 66 4.59 -4.62 -10.69
N SER A 67 3.40 -4.04 -10.87
CA SER A 67 2.17 -4.77 -11.20
C SER A 67 2.23 -5.50 -12.53
N ASN A 68 2.98 -5.00 -13.50
CA ASN A 68 3.10 -5.64 -14.81
C ASN A 68 3.85 -6.97 -14.81
N ARG A 69 4.69 -7.21 -13.81
CA ARG A 69 5.48 -8.44 -13.70
C ARG A 69 5.01 -9.32 -12.55
N ASP A 70 4.71 -8.68 -11.43
CA ASP A 70 4.55 -9.34 -10.16
C ASP A 70 3.33 -8.74 -9.50
N GLN A 71 2.30 -9.48 -9.31
CA GLN A 71 1.02 -9.05 -8.76
C GLN A 71 1.17 -8.20 -7.50
N TYR A 72 0.87 -6.91 -7.58
CA TYR A 72 0.86 -6.02 -6.41
C TYR A 72 -0.57 -5.56 -6.14
N THR A 73 -1.38 -6.48 -5.62
CA THR A 73 -2.81 -6.27 -5.41
C THR A 73 -3.16 -6.19 -3.94
N ILE A 74 -4.14 -5.34 -3.63
CA ILE A 74 -4.80 -5.25 -2.34
C ILE A 74 -6.14 -5.97 -2.48
N ASN A 75 -6.39 -6.94 -1.62
CA ASN A 75 -7.64 -7.66 -1.52
C ASN A 75 -8.28 -7.31 -0.18
N LEU A 76 -9.49 -6.76 -0.20
CA LEU A 76 -10.25 -6.39 0.98
C LEU A 76 -11.58 -7.13 0.95
N VAL A 77 -11.82 -7.99 1.93
CA VAL A 77 -13.12 -8.65 2.11
C VAL A 77 -13.84 -8.04 3.30
N LEU A 78 -15.10 -7.70 3.10
CA LEU A 78 -16.02 -7.15 4.08
C LEU A 78 -17.08 -8.20 4.38
N CYS A 79 -17.09 -8.77 5.58
CA CYS A 79 -18.11 -9.72 6.00
C CYS A 79 -19.32 -8.98 6.57
N LEU A 80 -20.48 -9.24 6.02
CA LEU A 80 -21.72 -8.59 6.35
C LEU A 80 -22.70 -9.58 6.99
N ASN A 81 -23.39 -9.12 8.03
CA ASN A 81 -24.45 -9.87 8.70
C ASN A 81 -25.78 -9.09 8.67
N GLY A 82 -26.82 -9.73 8.20
CA GLY A 82 -28.15 -9.13 8.08
C GLY A 82 -28.90 -9.65 6.85
N ASP A 83 -29.87 -8.88 6.39
CA ASP A 83 -30.61 -9.16 5.17
C ASP A 83 -29.77 -8.82 3.92
N PHE A 84 -28.89 -9.75 3.56
CA PHE A 84 -27.92 -9.58 2.47
C PHE A 84 -28.63 -9.69 1.10
N ASN A 85 -28.82 -8.54 0.46
CA ASN A 85 -29.41 -8.44 -0.87
C ASN A 85 -28.36 -7.94 -1.88
N GLU A 86 -28.01 -8.79 -2.83
CA GLU A 86 -26.94 -8.56 -3.80
C GLU A 86 -27.21 -7.35 -4.70
N GLU A 87 -28.47 -7.17 -5.14
CA GLU A 87 -28.83 -6.05 -6.02
C GLU A 87 -28.81 -4.71 -5.27
N ASN A 88 -29.20 -4.66 -4.00
CA ASN A 88 -29.07 -3.48 -3.18
C ASN A 88 -27.60 -3.10 -2.97
N ILE A 89 -26.76 -4.08 -2.68
CA ILE A 89 -25.32 -3.88 -2.51
C ILE A 89 -24.69 -3.41 -3.83
N LYS A 90 -25.02 -4.04 -4.94
CA LYS A 90 -24.56 -3.64 -6.27
C LYS A 90 -24.98 -2.21 -6.61
N SER A 91 -26.23 -1.86 -6.36
CA SER A 91 -26.73 -0.49 -6.52
C SER A 91 -25.95 0.50 -5.67
N ARG A 92 -25.64 0.17 -4.42
CA ARG A 92 -24.82 0.99 -3.50
C ARG A 92 -23.40 1.18 -4.04
N ILE A 93 -22.76 0.12 -4.50
CA ILE A 93 -21.42 0.17 -5.11
C ILE A 93 -21.42 1.12 -6.31
N ILE A 94 -22.41 0.98 -7.22
CA ILE A 94 -22.50 1.82 -8.40
C ILE A 94 -22.75 3.28 -8.02
N ASN A 95 -23.72 3.56 -7.17
CA ASN A 95 -24.18 4.91 -6.91
C ASN A 95 -23.25 5.70 -5.96
N ASN A 96 -22.72 5.06 -4.92
CA ASN A 96 -21.92 5.74 -3.90
C ASN A 96 -20.41 5.64 -4.14
N MET A 97 -19.96 4.62 -4.86
CA MET A 97 -18.54 4.41 -5.08
C MET A 97 -18.14 4.73 -6.52
N ILE A 98 -18.65 3.99 -7.52
CA ILE A 98 -18.20 4.14 -8.90
C ILE A 98 -18.61 5.51 -9.50
N LYS A 99 -19.87 5.95 -9.30
CA LYS A 99 -20.34 7.23 -9.86
C LYS A 99 -19.70 8.45 -9.20
N LYS A 100 -19.38 8.38 -7.91
CA LYS A 100 -18.84 9.51 -7.14
C LYS A 100 -17.33 9.64 -7.18
N ILE A 101 -16.60 8.56 -7.47
CA ILE A 101 -15.14 8.54 -7.47
C ILE A 101 -14.62 8.41 -8.90
N PRO A 102 -14.17 9.52 -9.55
CA PRO A 102 -13.79 9.52 -10.97
C PRO A 102 -12.69 8.52 -11.32
N LYS A 103 -11.74 8.27 -10.42
CA LYS A 103 -10.64 7.33 -10.65
C LYS A 103 -11.11 5.88 -10.84
N LEU A 104 -12.23 5.49 -10.23
CA LEU A 104 -12.86 4.18 -10.47
C LEU A 104 -13.50 4.06 -11.86
N GLN A 105 -13.75 5.18 -12.52
CA GLN A 105 -14.25 5.22 -13.91
C GLN A 105 -13.09 5.28 -14.91
N SER A 106 -11.83 5.20 -14.46
CA SER A 106 -10.66 5.45 -15.29
C SER A 106 -9.87 4.18 -15.53
N LYS A 107 -9.30 4.09 -16.73
CA LYS A 107 -8.26 3.09 -17.09
C LYS A 107 -6.93 3.79 -17.29
N ILE A 108 -5.85 3.03 -17.22
CA ILE A 108 -4.52 3.50 -17.55
C ILE A 108 -4.34 3.45 -19.06
N VAL A 109 -3.95 4.57 -19.65
CA VAL A 109 -3.68 4.71 -21.08
C VAL A 109 -2.25 5.19 -21.31
N TYR A 110 -1.64 4.73 -22.41
CA TYR A 110 -0.30 5.14 -22.81
C TYR A 110 -0.39 6.16 -23.94
N ILE A 111 -0.01 7.41 -23.65
CA ILE A 111 -0.10 8.55 -24.56
C ILE A 111 1.22 9.33 -24.49
N TYR A 112 1.80 9.71 -25.65
CA TYR A 112 3.02 10.51 -25.74
C TYR A 112 4.15 10.02 -24.82
N PHE A 113 4.41 8.70 -24.86
CA PHE A 113 5.49 8.03 -24.11
C PHE A 113 5.33 8.03 -22.59
N ASN A 114 4.12 8.29 -22.09
CA ASN A 114 3.79 8.23 -20.67
C ASN A 114 2.43 7.59 -20.40
N TYR A 115 2.22 7.23 -19.13
CA TYR A 115 0.98 6.62 -18.64
C TYR A 115 0.14 7.67 -17.94
N TYR A 116 -1.17 7.61 -18.23
CA TYR A 116 -2.18 8.55 -17.73
C TYR A 116 -3.43 7.82 -17.30
N TRP A 117 -4.14 8.37 -16.30
CA TRP A 117 -5.51 8.01 -16.01
C TRP A 117 -6.44 8.69 -17.01
N LYS A 118 -7.24 7.91 -17.71
CA LYS A 118 -8.28 8.41 -18.62
C LYS A 118 -9.64 7.92 -18.17
N LYS A 119 -10.55 8.87 -17.93
CA LYS A 119 -11.93 8.57 -17.55
C LYS A 119 -12.72 8.05 -18.75
N PHE A 120 -13.55 7.04 -18.50
CA PHE A 120 -14.49 6.47 -19.45
C PHE A 120 -15.91 6.58 -18.91
N PRO A 121 -16.95 6.60 -19.78
CA PRO A 121 -18.35 6.61 -19.37
C PRO A 121 -18.71 5.29 -18.69
N ILE A 122 -19.55 5.39 -17.67
CA ILE A 122 -20.13 4.20 -17.02
C ILE A 122 -21.14 3.59 -17.98
N ASN A 123 -20.97 2.33 -18.31
CA ASN A 123 -21.86 1.55 -19.15
C ASN A 123 -21.93 0.09 -18.68
N ASP A 124 -22.85 -0.68 -19.22
CA ASP A 124 -23.06 -2.08 -18.83
C ASP A 124 -21.81 -2.93 -19.02
N LYS A 125 -21.00 -2.65 -20.04
CA LYS A 125 -19.75 -3.38 -20.28
C LYS A 125 -18.77 -3.16 -19.12
N MET A 126 -18.56 -1.89 -18.72
CA MET A 126 -17.72 -1.55 -17.57
C MET A 126 -18.20 -2.25 -16.30
N LEU A 127 -19.51 -2.16 -16.02
CA LEU A 127 -20.08 -2.76 -14.82
C LEU A 127 -19.93 -4.29 -14.79
N LYS A 128 -20.10 -4.98 -15.94
CA LYS A 128 -19.87 -6.42 -16.06
C LYS A 128 -18.38 -6.80 -15.92
N GLU A 129 -17.47 -5.93 -16.37
CA GLU A 129 -16.02 -6.16 -16.22
C GLU A 129 -15.56 -5.98 -14.77
N THR A 130 -16.21 -5.08 -14.00
CA THR A 130 -15.74 -4.66 -12.67
C THR A 130 -16.54 -5.23 -11.49
N ILE A 131 -17.80 -5.60 -11.68
CA ILE A 131 -18.67 -6.14 -10.62
C ILE A 131 -19.17 -7.52 -11.01
N GLN A 132 -18.95 -8.49 -10.12
CA GLN A 132 -19.42 -9.87 -10.28
C GLN A 132 -20.18 -10.31 -9.03
N ILE A 133 -21.22 -11.12 -9.22
CA ILE A 133 -21.91 -11.83 -8.15
C ILE A 133 -21.39 -13.26 -8.15
N ILE A 134 -20.92 -13.73 -7.00
CA ILE A 134 -20.32 -15.05 -6.82
C ILE A 134 -21.08 -15.77 -5.72
N GLU A 135 -21.33 -17.04 -5.91
CA GLU A 135 -21.90 -17.91 -4.89
C GLU A 135 -20.81 -18.82 -4.32
N LEU A 136 -20.65 -18.82 -3.00
CA LEU A 136 -19.81 -19.76 -2.28
C LEU A 136 -20.69 -20.62 -1.36
N ASN A 137 -20.26 -21.86 -1.11
CA ASN A 137 -21.03 -22.76 -0.27
C ASN A 137 -21.15 -22.24 1.17
N SER A 138 -20.04 -21.78 1.75
CA SER A 138 -20.00 -21.28 3.13
C SER A 138 -18.86 -20.31 3.35
N LYS A 139 -18.82 -19.67 4.53
CA LYS A 139 -17.69 -18.83 4.98
C LYS A 139 -16.36 -19.61 5.04
N LEU A 140 -16.40 -20.92 5.27
CA LEU A 140 -15.18 -21.77 5.29
C LEU A 140 -14.43 -21.76 3.95
N ASN A 141 -15.15 -21.58 2.84
CA ASN A 141 -14.54 -21.48 1.51
C ASN A 141 -13.96 -20.10 1.20
N LEU A 142 -14.15 -19.12 2.09
CA LEU A 142 -13.69 -17.74 1.88
C LEU A 142 -12.16 -17.60 1.91
N GLU A 143 -11.48 -18.33 2.79
CA GLU A 143 -10.01 -18.29 2.85
C GLU A 143 -9.39 -18.91 1.62
N GLU A 144 -9.91 -20.06 1.15
CA GLU A 144 -9.48 -20.68 -0.09
C GLU A 144 -9.76 -19.77 -1.30
N PHE A 145 -10.94 -19.16 -1.36
CA PHE A 145 -11.26 -18.16 -2.36
C PHE A 145 -10.27 -17.01 -2.37
N LEU A 146 -9.95 -16.44 -1.19
CA LEU A 146 -8.99 -15.37 -1.05
C LEU A 146 -7.58 -15.80 -1.43
N GLN A 147 -7.13 -17.00 -1.03
CA GLN A 147 -5.83 -17.54 -1.40
C GLN A 147 -5.69 -17.65 -2.93
N ASN A 148 -6.77 -18.03 -3.61
CA ASN A 148 -6.81 -18.07 -5.07
C ASN A 148 -6.84 -16.65 -5.66
N GLU A 149 -7.65 -15.73 -5.11
CA GLU A 149 -7.78 -14.37 -5.63
C GLU A 149 -6.51 -13.55 -5.44
N VAL A 150 -5.80 -13.67 -4.32
CA VAL A 150 -4.56 -12.93 -4.08
C VAL A 150 -3.49 -13.25 -5.12
N ASN A 151 -3.55 -14.45 -5.70
CA ASN A 151 -2.63 -14.94 -6.72
C ASN A 151 -3.11 -14.74 -8.16
N LYS A 152 -4.37 -14.34 -8.37
CA LYS A 152 -4.86 -13.99 -9.71
C LYS A 152 -4.42 -12.58 -10.10
N ARG A 153 -3.92 -12.44 -11.30
CA ARG A 153 -3.43 -11.17 -11.84
C ARG A 153 -4.58 -10.28 -12.31
N LEU A 154 -4.43 -8.96 -12.11
CA LEU A 154 -5.22 -7.94 -12.79
C LEU A 154 -4.43 -7.44 -14.02
N ASP A 155 -5.09 -7.37 -15.19
CA ASP A 155 -4.50 -6.74 -16.38
C ASP A 155 -4.72 -5.23 -16.33
N THR A 156 -3.98 -4.57 -15.47
CA THR A 156 -4.14 -3.14 -15.14
C THR A 156 -3.91 -2.22 -16.35
N LEU A 157 -3.19 -2.66 -17.39
CA LEU A 157 -2.96 -1.86 -18.59
C LEU A 157 -4.10 -1.93 -19.62
N ASN A 158 -4.87 -3.02 -19.62
CA ASN A 158 -5.95 -3.20 -20.58
C ASN A 158 -7.33 -3.06 -19.94
N ASP A 159 -7.43 -3.38 -18.63
CA ASP A 159 -8.68 -3.40 -17.89
C ASP A 159 -8.75 -2.28 -16.83
N TYR A 160 -9.86 -2.22 -16.12
CA TYR A 160 -9.97 -1.41 -14.91
C TYR A 160 -9.07 -2.02 -13.81
N PRO A 161 -8.32 -1.18 -13.05
CA PRO A 161 -7.36 -1.67 -12.06
C PRO A 161 -8.03 -2.17 -10.77
N TYR A 162 -9.25 -2.65 -10.85
CA TYR A 162 -9.98 -3.24 -9.74
C TYR A 162 -11.08 -4.19 -10.21
N LYS A 163 -11.50 -5.08 -9.30
CA LYS A 163 -12.69 -5.93 -9.41
C LYS A 163 -13.41 -5.97 -8.07
N ILE A 164 -14.72 -6.07 -8.10
CA ILE A 164 -15.57 -6.18 -6.93
C ILE A 164 -16.42 -7.43 -7.08
N ASN A 165 -16.29 -8.35 -6.13
CA ASN A 165 -17.11 -9.54 -6.07
C ASN A 165 -18.12 -9.39 -4.92
N ILE A 166 -19.39 -9.51 -5.21
CA ILE A 166 -20.47 -9.62 -4.22
C ILE A 166 -20.65 -11.11 -3.99
N ILE A 167 -20.34 -11.58 -2.80
CA ILE A 167 -20.28 -13.00 -2.46
C ILE A 167 -21.47 -13.34 -1.60
N LYS A 168 -22.32 -14.24 -2.08
CA LYS A 168 -23.43 -14.82 -1.35
C LYS A 168 -23.06 -16.21 -0.84
N PHE A 169 -23.51 -16.56 0.34
CA PHE A 169 -23.37 -17.92 0.87
C PHE A 169 -24.66 -18.71 0.65
N SER A 170 -24.58 -19.86 -0.04
CA SER A 170 -25.73 -20.75 -0.25
C SER A 170 -26.14 -21.50 1.02
N GLN A 171 -25.20 -21.71 1.94
CA GLN A 171 -25.45 -22.31 3.24
C GLN A 171 -24.91 -21.38 4.35
N PRO A 172 -25.73 -20.48 4.88
CA PRO A 172 -25.33 -19.70 6.05
C PRO A 172 -25.12 -20.68 7.21
N THR A 173 -23.87 -20.85 7.62
CA THR A 173 -23.56 -21.64 8.82
C THR A 173 -24.12 -20.94 10.05
N ILE A 174 -24.84 -21.66 10.89
CA ILE A 174 -25.50 -21.15 12.11
C ILE A 174 -24.50 -20.42 13.02
N ASP A 175 -23.22 -20.81 12.97
CA ASP A 175 -22.11 -20.21 13.75
C ASP A 175 -21.42 -19.01 13.09
N SER A 176 -21.74 -18.69 11.83
CA SER A 176 -21.09 -17.56 11.16
C SER A 176 -22.00 -16.32 11.23
N ASN A 177 -21.61 -15.33 12.02
CA ASN A 177 -22.18 -13.98 11.99
C ASN A 177 -21.89 -13.28 10.65
N CYS A 178 -22.12 -13.98 9.51
CA CYS A 178 -21.85 -13.48 8.18
C CYS A 178 -22.81 -14.13 7.16
N THR A 179 -23.65 -13.31 6.54
CA THR A 179 -24.63 -13.73 5.54
C THR A 179 -24.14 -13.58 4.10
N GLY A 180 -23.11 -12.76 3.92
CA GLY A 180 -22.45 -12.53 2.64
C GLY A 180 -21.26 -11.59 2.77
N CYS A 181 -20.52 -11.42 1.68
CA CYS A 181 -19.31 -10.59 1.68
C CYS A 181 -19.24 -9.68 0.45
N ILE A 182 -18.49 -8.59 0.60
CA ILE A 182 -18.02 -7.78 -0.51
C ILE A 182 -16.51 -7.96 -0.58
N HIS A 183 -16.00 -8.48 -1.69
CA HIS A 183 -14.57 -8.56 -1.96
C HIS A 183 -14.17 -7.48 -2.97
N LEU A 184 -13.33 -6.55 -2.53
CA LEU A 184 -12.68 -5.56 -3.37
C LEU A 184 -11.25 -6.00 -3.63
N LYS A 185 -10.93 -6.27 -4.88
CA LYS A 185 -9.58 -6.50 -5.36
C LYS A 185 -9.14 -5.31 -6.20
N CYS A 186 -8.02 -4.72 -5.88
CA CYS A 186 -7.48 -3.62 -6.67
C CYS A 186 -5.96 -3.70 -6.79
N ASP A 187 -5.46 -3.20 -7.91
CA ASP A 187 -4.03 -2.96 -8.09
C ASP A 187 -3.60 -1.81 -7.18
N HIS A 188 -2.43 -1.93 -6.55
CA HIS A 188 -1.90 -0.89 -5.66
C HIS A 188 -1.64 0.44 -6.38
N VAL A 189 -1.56 0.44 -7.70
CA VAL A 189 -1.50 1.67 -8.53
C VAL A 189 -2.72 2.56 -8.32
N LEU A 190 -3.87 1.99 -7.95
CA LEU A 190 -5.11 2.72 -7.74
C LEU A 190 -5.03 3.62 -6.51
N SER A 191 -4.54 3.08 -5.38
CA SER A 191 -4.46 3.81 -4.11
C SER A 191 -3.63 3.07 -3.06
N ASP A 192 -3.25 3.79 -2.00
CA ASP A 192 -2.71 3.19 -0.77
C ASP A 192 -3.81 2.67 0.17
N GLY A 193 -3.40 2.05 1.28
CA GLY A 193 -4.33 1.45 2.25
C GLY A 193 -5.35 2.42 2.83
N LEU A 194 -5.02 3.71 3.00
CA LEU A 194 -5.96 4.71 3.51
C LEU A 194 -7.00 5.12 2.46
N GLY A 195 -6.61 5.20 1.19
CA GLY A 195 -7.57 5.42 0.12
C GLY A 195 -8.52 4.23 -0.04
N ILE A 196 -8.02 2.99 0.11
CA ILE A 196 -8.88 1.79 0.10
C ILE A 196 -9.83 1.77 1.30
N LEU A 197 -9.37 2.16 2.49
CA LEU A 197 -10.27 2.34 3.65
C LEU A 197 -11.37 3.38 3.34
N SER A 198 -11.03 4.44 2.62
CA SER A 198 -12.02 5.45 2.22
C SER A 198 -13.08 4.88 1.27
N LEU A 199 -12.74 3.93 0.41
CA LEU A 199 -13.72 3.19 -0.41
C LEU A 199 -14.71 2.38 0.43
N LEU A 200 -14.23 1.74 1.51
CA LEU A 200 -15.11 1.07 2.46
C LEU A 200 -16.13 2.07 3.06
N MET A 201 -15.66 3.26 3.45
CA MET A 201 -16.54 4.29 4.03
C MET A 201 -17.61 4.79 3.05
N CYS A 202 -17.34 4.75 1.74
CA CYS A 202 -18.35 5.09 0.71
C CYS A 202 -19.54 4.14 0.70
N LEU A 203 -19.34 2.89 1.12
CA LEU A 203 -20.38 1.88 1.15
C LEU A 203 -21.26 1.98 2.38
N ALA A 204 -20.80 2.65 3.44
CA ALA A 204 -21.58 2.85 4.65
C ALA A 204 -22.93 3.53 4.35
N ASP A 205 -23.97 3.17 5.10
CA ASP A 205 -25.30 3.76 4.96
C ASP A 205 -25.25 5.24 5.28
N ASP A 206 -24.47 5.60 6.31
CA ASP A 206 -24.19 6.99 6.68
C ASP A 206 -22.68 7.25 6.56
N PHE A 207 -22.28 8.12 5.63
CA PHE A 207 -20.90 8.54 5.56
C PHE A 207 -20.57 9.46 6.73
N ASN A 208 -19.75 8.96 7.66
CA ASN A 208 -19.36 9.69 8.84
C ASN A 208 -17.84 9.64 9.07
N THR A 209 -17.24 10.80 9.30
CA THR A 209 -15.80 10.91 9.61
C THR A 209 -15.43 10.25 10.95
N ASP A 210 -16.40 9.95 11.81
CA ASP A 210 -16.17 9.25 13.09
C ASP A 210 -15.81 7.78 12.91
N PHE A 211 -16.07 7.22 11.75
CA PHE A 211 -15.55 5.88 11.38
C PHE A 211 -14.03 5.84 11.29
N TYR A 212 -13.40 6.97 10.92
CA TYR A 212 -11.96 7.00 10.79
C TYR A 212 -11.27 7.07 12.16
N PRO A 213 -10.16 6.36 12.33
CA PRO A 213 -9.37 6.42 13.55
C PRO A 213 -8.94 7.85 13.90
N LYS A 214 -9.02 8.19 15.20
CA LYS A 214 -8.67 9.54 15.70
C LYS A 214 -7.26 10.00 15.32
N VAL A 215 -6.33 9.05 15.16
CA VAL A 215 -4.94 9.32 14.73
C VAL A 215 -4.89 10.08 13.42
N PHE A 216 -5.84 9.87 12.52
CA PHE A 216 -5.86 10.56 11.22
C PHE A 216 -6.55 11.91 11.27
N LYS A 217 -7.45 12.15 12.25
CA LYS A 217 -8.21 13.42 12.37
C LYS A 217 -7.29 14.61 12.66
N ASN A 218 -6.12 14.38 13.24
CA ASN A 218 -5.18 15.43 13.64
C ASN A 218 -4.03 15.65 12.64
N LYS A 219 -4.04 14.99 11.48
CA LYS A 219 -3.02 15.21 10.46
C LYS A 219 -3.18 16.60 9.84
N LYS A 220 -2.09 17.35 9.87
CA LYS A 220 -2.03 18.64 9.18
C LYS A 220 -1.76 18.40 7.69
N PRO A 221 -2.43 19.11 6.79
CA PRO A 221 -2.09 19.06 5.36
C PRO A 221 -0.65 19.54 5.16
N LEU A 222 0.00 19.00 4.14
CA LEU A 222 1.28 19.55 3.68
C LEU A 222 1.05 21.02 3.31
N THR A 223 1.76 21.93 3.97
CA THR A 223 1.62 23.36 3.69
C THR A 223 2.42 23.71 2.44
N PHE A 224 1.98 24.74 1.71
CA PHE A 224 2.73 25.29 0.56
C PHE A 224 4.20 25.58 0.91
N LEU A 225 4.47 26.06 2.11
CA LEU A 225 5.84 26.32 2.58
C LEU A 225 6.68 25.04 2.71
N MET A 226 6.08 23.91 3.09
CA MET A 226 6.79 22.62 3.14
C MET A 226 7.10 22.12 1.73
N GLU A 227 6.16 22.24 0.80
CA GLU A 227 6.40 21.89 -0.61
C GLU A 227 7.46 22.80 -1.25
N LEU A 228 7.44 24.09 -0.97
CA LEU A 228 8.44 25.03 -1.45
C LEU A 228 9.84 24.73 -0.88
N ARG A 229 9.95 24.49 0.42
CA ARG A 229 11.19 24.05 1.05
C ARG A 229 11.74 22.79 0.39
N ASP A 230 10.88 21.79 0.22
CA ASP A 230 11.26 20.50 -0.33
C ASP A 230 11.69 20.64 -1.81
N THR A 231 11.08 21.58 -2.53
CA THR A 231 11.49 21.93 -3.91
C THR A 231 12.88 22.57 -3.94
N ILE A 232 13.16 23.48 -3.02
CA ILE A 232 14.48 24.15 -2.92
C ILE A 232 15.58 23.16 -2.53
N LEU A 233 15.29 22.23 -1.60
CA LEU A 233 16.25 21.22 -1.13
C LEU A 233 16.42 20.03 -2.10
N PHE A 234 15.60 19.95 -3.12
CA PHE A 234 15.56 18.87 -4.10
C PHE A 234 16.93 18.44 -4.66
N PRO A 235 17.81 19.32 -5.16
CA PRO A 235 19.10 18.91 -5.71
C PRO A 235 19.99 18.17 -4.68
N PHE A 236 19.93 18.60 -3.42
CA PHE A 236 20.67 17.96 -2.33
C PHE A 236 20.09 16.56 -2.00
N TYR A 237 18.77 16.42 -2.01
CA TYR A 237 18.13 15.12 -1.82
C TYR A 237 18.46 14.14 -2.95
N LEU A 238 18.57 14.64 -4.19
CA LEU A 238 18.96 13.82 -5.34
C LEU A 238 20.36 13.25 -5.16
N ILE A 239 21.33 14.11 -4.85
CA ILE A 239 22.73 13.70 -4.61
C ILE A 239 22.80 12.70 -3.46
N TYR A 240 22.10 12.97 -2.37
CA TYR A 240 22.05 12.07 -1.24
C TYR A 240 21.37 10.73 -1.55
N ALA A 241 20.28 10.72 -2.27
CA ALA A 241 19.61 9.48 -2.72
C ALA A 241 20.55 8.65 -3.61
N PHE A 242 21.27 9.27 -4.52
CA PHE A 242 22.31 8.61 -5.32
C PHE A 242 23.42 8.02 -4.43
N TYR A 243 23.92 8.79 -3.47
CA TYR A 243 24.91 8.33 -2.51
C TYR A 243 24.42 7.12 -1.71
N VAL A 244 23.19 7.15 -1.19
CA VAL A 244 22.61 6.05 -0.41
C VAL A 244 22.42 4.80 -1.28
N VAL A 245 21.90 4.95 -2.50
CA VAL A 245 21.61 3.81 -3.38
C VAL A 245 22.89 3.13 -3.89
N PHE A 246 23.94 3.91 -4.16
CA PHE A 246 25.15 3.37 -4.82
C PHE A 246 26.36 3.19 -3.89
N PHE A 247 26.42 3.93 -2.79
CA PHE A 247 27.63 3.98 -1.96
C PHE A 247 27.39 3.67 -0.48
N ASN A 248 26.14 3.70 -0.02
CA ASN A 248 25.89 3.38 1.38
C ASN A 248 25.82 1.85 1.56
N SER A 249 26.97 1.24 1.82
CA SER A 249 27.11 -0.17 2.17
C SER A 249 26.49 -0.54 3.52
N SER A 250 25.86 0.43 4.22
CA SER A 250 25.14 0.18 5.48
C SER A 250 23.89 -0.69 5.29
N PHE A 251 23.46 -0.91 4.04
CA PHE A 251 22.63 -2.06 3.70
C PHE A 251 23.54 -3.27 3.55
N ASP A 252 24.18 -3.67 4.65
CA ASP A 252 24.91 -4.93 4.68
C ASP A 252 23.97 -6.00 4.12
N LYS A 253 24.54 -6.78 3.19
CA LYS A 253 23.90 -7.99 2.68
C LYS A 253 23.32 -8.69 3.88
N THR A 254 22.02 -8.82 3.94
CA THR A 254 21.33 -9.49 5.02
C THR A 254 22.12 -10.72 5.39
N GLU A 255 22.66 -10.81 6.64
CA GLU A 255 23.32 -12.02 7.15
C GLU A 255 22.36 -13.23 7.15
N TYR A 256 21.17 -12.98 6.67
CA TYR A 256 20.02 -13.84 6.70
C TYR A 256 20.04 -14.85 5.54
N LYS A 257 20.58 -16.02 5.80
CA LYS A 257 20.69 -17.10 4.79
C LYS A 257 19.37 -17.55 4.18
N LEU A 258 18.24 -17.42 4.84
CA LEU A 258 16.91 -17.78 4.31
C LEU A 258 16.52 -16.94 3.10
N PHE A 259 16.91 -15.66 3.09
CA PHE A 259 16.62 -14.76 1.97
C PHE A 259 17.78 -14.64 0.98
N TYR A 260 18.92 -15.22 1.26
CA TYR A 260 20.13 -15.09 0.43
C TYR A 260 19.99 -15.79 -0.94
N ASN A 261 19.24 -16.90 -0.98
CA ASN A 261 18.93 -17.64 -2.21
C ASN A 261 17.48 -17.44 -2.64
N TYR A 262 16.87 -16.32 -2.26
CA TYR A 262 15.49 -16.02 -2.60
C TYR A 262 15.32 -15.91 -4.10
N HIS A 263 14.57 -16.82 -4.68
CA HIS A 263 14.05 -16.75 -6.03
C HIS A 263 12.55 -16.50 -5.94
N HIS A 264 12.14 -15.30 -6.32
CA HIS A 264 10.76 -14.91 -6.32
C HIS A 264 9.89 -15.91 -7.09
N ASP A 265 8.95 -16.57 -6.41
CA ASP A 265 7.99 -17.53 -7.00
C ASP A 265 6.75 -16.79 -7.56
N GLY A 266 6.42 -15.64 -6.99
CA GLY A 266 5.27 -14.84 -7.37
C GLY A 266 3.94 -15.36 -6.81
N GLU A 267 3.98 -16.45 -6.02
CA GLU A 267 2.82 -16.98 -5.31
C GLU A 267 2.81 -16.46 -3.87
N THR A 268 1.79 -15.69 -3.51
CA THR A 268 1.58 -15.21 -2.15
C THR A 268 0.83 -16.23 -1.33
N ARG A 269 1.33 -16.56 -0.14
CA ARG A 269 0.62 -17.24 0.93
C ARG A 269 0.36 -16.27 2.06
N PHE A 270 -0.80 -16.35 2.68
CA PHE A 270 -1.13 -15.48 3.80
C PHE A 270 -1.78 -16.26 4.94
N GLN A 271 -1.64 -15.69 6.13
CA GLN A 271 -2.33 -16.11 7.33
C GLN A 271 -2.68 -14.90 8.20
N MET A 272 -3.69 -15.07 9.03
CA MET A 272 -4.15 -14.04 9.95
C MET A 272 -4.15 -14.56 11.38
N THR A 273 -3.77 -13.70 12.32
CA THR A 273 -4.03 -13.98 13.72
C THR A 273 -5.52 -13.84 14.04
N GLU A 274 -5.93 -14.30 15.19
CA GLU A 274 -7.22 -13.95 15.76
C GLU A 274 -7.30 -12.44 16.04
N TRP A 275 -8.52 -11.96 16.35
CA TRP A 275 -8.74 -10.61 16.83
C TRP A 275 -8.44 -10.51 18.31
N TYR A 276 -7.52 -9.62 18.69
CA TYR A 276 -7.15 -9.30 20.06
C TYR A 276 -7.71 -7.96 20.50
N ASP A 277 -7.95 -7.80 21.80
CA ASP A 277 -8.40 -6.52 22.34
C ASP A 277 -7.30 -5.45 22.17
N LEU A 278 -7.71 -4.25 21.70
CA LEU A 278 -6.80 -3.13 21.51
C LEU A 278 -6.22 -2.62 22.84
N ASP A 279 -6.84 -2.95 23.97
CA ASP A 279 -6.36 -2.57 25.30
C ASP A 279 -5.01 -3.23 25.61
N ILE A 280 -4.71 -4.41 25.06
CA ILE A 280 -3.38 -5.03 25.17
C ILE A 280 -2.29 -4.06 24.65
N MET A 281 -2.54 -3.43 23.50
CA MET A 281 -1.61 -2.44 22.96
C MET A 281 -1.50 -1.18 23.82
N LYS A 282 -2.60 -0.76 24.47
CA LYS A 282 -2.57 0.37 25.41
C LYS A 282 -1.71 0.05 26.64
N ILE A 283 -1.80 -1.17 27.14
CA ILE A 283 -1.00 -1.65 28.27
C ILE A 283 0.48 -1.59 27.93
N ILE A 284 0.89 -2.19 26.77
CA ILE A 284 2.29 -2.15 26.31
C ILE A 284 2.78 -0.70 26.16
N ARG A 285 2.00 0.14 25.51
CA ARG A 285 2.35 1.55 25.30
C ARG A 285 2.58 2.30 26.63
N ASN A 286 1.69 2.11 27.59
CA ASN A 286 1.74 2.79 28.88
C ASN A 286 2.92 2.28 29.72
N LYS A 287 3.13 0.97 29.75
CA LYS A 287 4.25 0.36 30.48
C LYS A 287 5.61 0.80 29.95
N TYR A 288 5.79 0.74 28.63
CA TYR A 288 7.08 1.00 27.99
C TYR A 288 7.22 2.42 27.43
N LYS A 289 6.18 3.26 27.50
CA LYS A 289 6.13 4.66 27.00
C LYS A 289 6.48 4.75 25.51
N VAL A 290 5.95 3.86 24.71
CA VAL A 290 6.21 3.78 23.26
C VAL A 290 4.96 4.11 22.45
N SER A 291 5.12 4.36 21.13
CA SER A 291 3.98 4.54 20.22
C SER A 291 3.27 3.20 19.95
N PHE A 292 2.02 3.26 19.46
CA PHE A 292 1.30 2.06 19.00
C PHE A 292 2.10 1.30 17.93
N ASN A 293 2.63 2.01 16.94
CA ASN A 293 3.41 1.38 15.87
C ASN A 293 4.65 0.68 16.41
N SER A 294 5.38 1.31 17.33
CA SER A 294 6.56 0.68 17.92
C SER A 294 6.22 -0.53 18.79
N ALA A 295 5.09 -0.49 19.50
CA ALA A 295 4.61 -1.63 20.27
C ALA A 295 4.24 -2.81 19.36
N ALA A 296 3.49 -2.54 18.28
CA ALA A 296 3.07 -3.55 17.33
C ALA A 296 4.25 -4.14 16.53
N VAL A 297 5.15 -3.28 16.04
CA VAL A 297 6.38 -3.73 15.37
C VAL A 297 7.25 -4.55 16.34
N GLY A 298 7.38 -4.11 17.60
CA GLY A 298 8.18 -4.83 18.59
C GLY A 298 7.62 -6.20 18.96
N LEU A 299 6.30 -6.34 19.10
CA LEU A 299 5.66 -7.66 19.29
C LEU A 299 5.97 -8.60 18.11
N PHE A 300 5.89 -8.09 16.89
CA PHE A 300 6.20 -8.83 15.69
C PHE A 300 7.70 -9.25 15.69
N LEU A 301 8.63 -8.31 15.93
CA LEU A 301 10.08 -8.59 15.95
C LEU A 301 10.48 -9.57 17.06
N LYS A 302 9.78 -9.52 18.19
CA LYS A 302 9.96 -10.54 19.23
C LYS A 302 9.54 -11.92 18.74
N SER A 303 8.42 -12.02 18.07
CA SER A 303 7.90 -13.29 17.55
C SER A 303 8.80 -13.86 16.44
N GLU A 304 9.34 -12.97 15.59
CA GLU A 304 10.38 -13.34 14.64
C GLU A 304 11.64 -13.88 15.32
N LYS A 305 12.07 -13.28 16.44
CA LYS A 305 13.23 -13.77 17.19
C LYS A 305 12.99 -15.15 17.80
N ASP A 306 11.76 -15.41 18.25
CA ASP A 306 11.39 -16.73 18.82
C ASP A 306 11.47 -17.83 17.74
N VAL A 307 11.16 -17.51 16.48
CA VAL A 307 11.23 -18.45 15.35
C VAL A 307 12.64 -18.47 14.72
N LEU A 308 13.25 -17.30 14.58
CA LEU A 308 14.51 -17.10 13.86
C LEU A 308 15.66 -16.86 14.84
N GLN A 309 16.09 -17.91 15.54
CA GLN A 309 17.08 -17.82 16.62
C GLN A 309 18.43 -17.23 16.19
N ASN A 310 18.86 -17.45 14.95
CA ASN A 310 20.18 -17.05 14.44
C ASN A 310 20.20 -15.70 13.71
N VAL A 311 19.08 -14.93 13.75
CA VAL A 311 18.96 -13.63 13.11
C VAL A 311 19.02 -12.53 14.15
N ASN A 312 19.79 -11.49 13.88
CA ASN A 312 19.95 -10.36 14.80
C ASN A 312 19.15 -9.13 14.39
N SER A 313 18.96 -8.90 13.10
CA SER A 313 18.23 -7.72 12.59
C SER A 313 17.57 -8.02 11.25
N LEU A 314 16.58 -7.22 10.89
CA LEU A 314 15.86 -7.26 9.61
C LEU A 314 15.81 -5.89 8.96
N ASN A 315 15.90 -5.85 7.64
CA ASN A 315 15.68 -4.67 6.84
C ASN A 315 14.19 -4.51 6.55
N ILE A 316 13.56 -3.57 7.21
CA ILE A 316 12.10 -3.40 7.23
C ILE A 316 11.72 -2.09 6.60
N VAL A 317 10.72 -2.10 5.72
CA VAL A 317 10.06 -0.88 5.24
C VAL A 317 8.85 -0.59 6.12
N LEU A 318 8.82 0.59 6.73
CA LEU A 318 7.66 1.10 7.47
C LEU A 318 6.99 2.21 6.64
N PRO A 319 5.81 1.99 6.06
CA PRO A 319 5.10 3.04 5.36
C PRO A 319 4.40 4.00 6.33
N VAL A 320 4.49 5.30 6.02
CA VAL A 320 3.78 6.37 6.71
C VAL A 320 2.83 7.03 5.71
N GLY A 321 1.54 6.92 5.95
CA GLY A 321 0.51 7.51 5.08
C GLY A 321 0.31 9.00 5.36
N TYR A 322 0.15 9.79 4.30
CA TYR A 322 -0.13 11.24 4.34
C TYR A 322 -1.53 11.59 3.82
N THR A 323 -2.32 10.60 3.46
CA THR A 323 -3.70 10.79 2.97
C THR A 323 -4.55 11.49 4.03
N LEU A 324 -5.27 12.53 3.62
CA LEU A 324 -6.21 13.25 4.47
C LEU A 324 -7.54 12.50 4.55
N ILE A 325 -8.22 12.63 5.69
CA ILE A 325 -9.57 12.11 5.85
C ILE A 325 -10.54 12.99 5.04
N PRO A 326 -11.29 12.41 4.09
CA PRO A 326 -12.30 13.14 3.36
C PRO A 326 -13.49 13.45 4.28
N LYS A 327 -14.08 14.63 4.15
CA LYS A 327 -15.29 15.02 4.87
C LYS A 327 -16.57 14.60 4.15
N LYS A 328 -16.46 14.37 2.85
CA LYS A 328 -17.55 13.94 1.95
C LYS A 328 -17.02 12.89 0.98
N ILE A 329 -17.90 12.07 0.44
CA ILE A 329 -17.53 11.02 -0.53
C ILE A 329 -16.83 11.63 -1.76
N GLU A 330 -17.28 12.78 -2.21
CA GLU A 330 -16.75 13.47 -3.39
C GLU A 330 -15.32 14.01 -3.19
N GLU A 331 -14.87 14.12 -1.94
CA GLU A 331 -13.50 14.55 -1.59
C GLU A 331 -12.52 13.37 -1.56
N ILE A 332 -12.99 12.14 -1.70
CA ILE A 332 -12.13 10.96 -1.68
C ILE A 332 -11.19 10.98 -2.89
N GLN A 333 -9.91 11.01 -2.60
CA GLN A 333 -8.86 10.94 -3.60
C GLN A 333 -8.11 9.60 -3.48
N LEU A 334 -8.25 8.78 -4.52
CA LEU A 334 -7.49 7.54 -4.61
C LEU A 334 -6.08 7.87 -5.12
N LYS A 335 -5.14 8.01 -4.20
CA LYS A 335 -3.73 8.33 -4.47
C LYS A 335 -2.82 7.51 -3.56
N ASN A 336 -1.61 7.24 -4.03
CA ASN A 336 -0.57 6.65 -3.21
C ASN A 336 0.24 7.78 -2.56
N LEU A 337 -0.14 8.14 -1.35
CA LEU A 337 0.51 9.18 -0.55
C LEU A 337 1.31 8.59 0.63
N ALA A 338 1.38 7.27 0.75
CA ALA A 338 2.25 6.62 1.72
C ALA A 338 3.71 6.69 1.29
N ARG A 339 4.62 6.90 2.25
CA ARG A 339 6.08 6.88 2.05
C ARG A 339 6.67 5.76 2.86
N GLY A 340 7.49 4.94 2.23
CA GLY A 340 8.20 3.86 2.89
C GLY A 340 9.53 4.34 3.49
N PHE A 341 9.79 3.97 4.73
CA PHE A 341 11.04 4.20 5.43
C PHE A 341 11.77 2.88 5.57
N LEU A 342 12.95 2.76 4.99
CA LEU A 342 13.77 1.57 5.12
C LEU A 342 14.62 1.68 6.38
N LEU A 343 14.44 0.75 7.30
CA LEU A 343 15.09 0.69 8.60
C LEU A 343 15.72 -0.68 8.80
N ASN A 344 16.93 -0.73 9.30
CA ASN A 344 17.49 -1.95 9.87
C ASN A 344 17.08 -2.01 11.35
N LEU A 345 16.20 -2.93 11.70
CA LEU A 345 15.68 -3.07 13.07
C LEU A 345 16.18 -4.36 13.72
N PRO A 346 16.70 -4.29 14.97
CA PRO A 346 17.13 -5.45 15.71
C PRO A 346 15.92 -6.33 16.08
N LEU A 347 16.08 -7.64 16.02
CA LEU A 347 15.16 -8.57 16.67
C LEU A 347 15.34 -8.48 18.18
N ILE A 348 14.24 -8.53 18.93
CA ILE A 348 14.26 -8.36 20.39
C ILE A 348 13.85 -9.66 21.09
N ASP A 349 14.60 -10.05 22.11
CA ASP A 349 14.31 -11.26 22.89
C ASP A 349 13.15 -11.04 23.87
N ASN A 350 12.99 -9.81 24.36
CA ASN A 350 11.96 -9.44 25.32
C ASN A 350 11.42 -8.02 25.04
N LEU A 351 10.26 -7.71 25.59
CA LEU A 351 9.60 -6.43 25.40
C LEU A 351 10.27 -5.27 26.19
N ASP A 352 11.18 -5.55 27.12
CA ASP A 352 11.91 -4.51 27.86
C ASP A 352 12.85 -3.71 26.94
N LYS A 353 13.19 -4.25 25.76
CA LYS A 353 13.94 -3.55 24.71
C LYS A 353 13.08 -2.60 23.85
N LEU A 354 11.75 -2.56 24.05
CA LEU A 354 10.84 -1.69 23.30
C LEU A 354 11.19 -0.19 23.36
N PRO A 355 11.61 0.39 24.49
CA PRO A 355 12.01 1.81 24.53
C PRO A 355 13.19 2.11 23.61
N GLU A 356 14.18 1.23 23.54
CA GLU A 356 15.34 1.36 22.65
C GLU A 356 14.93 1.23 21.18
N LEU A 357 14.13 0.22 20.85
CA LEU A 357 13.55 0.03 19.52
C LEU A 357 12.74 1.27 19.09
N HIS A 358 11.90 1.79 19.98
CA HIS A 358 11.12 3.00 19.73
C HIS A 358 12.02 4.20 19.42
N LYS A 359 13.07 4.42 20.23
CA LYS A 359 14.04 5.49 20.00
C LYS A 359 14.73 5.33 18.64
N ASN A 360 15.11 4.10 18.27
CA ASN A 360 15.70 3.80 16.97
C ASN A 360 14.73 4.14 15.84
N ILE A 361 13.47 3.68 15.90
CA ILE A 361 12.45 3.98 14.90
C ILE A 361 12.27 5.51 14.77
N ILE A 362 12.05 6.23 15.87
CA ILE A 362 11.77 7.68 15.85
C ILE A 362 12.99 8.47 15.37
N SER A 363 14.21 8.14 15.81
CA SER A 363 15.41 8.85 15.36
C SER A 363 15.64 8.68 13.86
N ASN A 364 15.45 7.47 13.35
CA ASN A 364 15.55 7.21 11.92
C ASN A 364 14.43 7.91 11.13
N LEU A 365 13.20 7.93 11.63
CA LEU A 365 12.11 8.67 11.01
C LEU A 365 12.35 10.20 11.04
N SER A 366 13.00 10.75 12.06
CA SER A 366 13.26 12.18 12.17
C SER A 366 14.52 12.63 11.42
N ASN A 367 15.56 11.80 11.40
CA ASN A 367 16.84 12.11 10.77
C ASN A 367 16.85 11.88 9.26
N THR A 368 15.91 11.11 8.75
CA THR A 368 15.81 10.86 7.32
C THR A 368 15.07 12.00 6.63
N SER A 369 15.76 13.13 6.43
CA SER A 369 15.42 14.11 5.39
C SER A 369 15.24 13.47 3.99
N ILE A 370 15.76 12.27 3.76
CA ILE A 370 15.52 11.43 2.56
C ILE A 370 14.06 11.02 2.40
N THR A 371 13.35 10.84 3.50
CA THR A 371 11.95 10.45 3.48
C THR A 371 11.03 11.54 2.95
N TYR A 372 11.52 12.74 2.91
CA TYR A 372 10.95 13.83 2.14
C TYR A 372 11.53 13.92 0.73
N LEU A 373 11.88 12.79 0.10
CA LEU A 373 11.87 12.80 -1.36
C LEU A 373 10.46 13.25 -1.73
N PRO A 374 10.27 14.51 -2.15
CA PRO A 374 8.96 15.09 -2.23
C PRO A 374 8.12 14.24 -3.17
N ILE A 375 6.82 14.12 -2.92
CA ILE A 375 5.85 13.61 -3.90
C ILE A 375 6.14 14.23 -5.28
N PHE A 376 6.55 15.47 -5.27
CA PHE A 376 7.08 16.23 -6.37
C PHE A 376 8.33 15.63 -7.05
N PHE A 377 9.29 15.11 -6.29
CA PHE A 377 10.48 14.46 -6.85
C PHE A 377 10.12 13.16 -7.60
N TYR A 378 9.30 12.34 -7.01
CA TYR A 378 8.79 11.16 -7.72
C TYR A 378 8.02 11.54 -8.98
N LYS A 379 7.27 12.64 -8.93
CA LYS A 379 6.60 13.18 -10.11
C LYS A 379 7.61 13.53 -11.21
N ILE A 380 8.71 14.21 -10.89
CA ILE A 380 9.76 14.54 -11.85
C ILE A 380 10.52 13.29 -12.31
N LEU A 381 10.99 12.45 -11.41
CA LEU A 381 11.70 11.22 -11.78
C LEU A 381 10.84 10.32 -12.66
N SER A 382 9.56 10.17 -12.32
CA SER A 382 8.65 9.38 -13.14
C SER A 382 8.42 9.97 -14.53
N GLN A 383 8.58 11.29 -14.67
CA GLN A 383 8.52 11.99 -15.96
C GLN A 383 9.81 11.84 -16.78
N LEU A 384 10.94 11.80 -16.10
CA LEU A 384 12.25 11.74 -16.74
C LEU A 384 12.67 10.33 -17.14
N PHE A 385 12.32 9.35 -16.32
CA PHE A 385 12.80 7.99 -16.55
C PHE A 385 11.71 7.11 -17.17
N ILE A 386 12.13 6.30 -18.13
CA ILE A 386 11.30 5.23 -18.65
C ILE A 386 10.99 4.23 -17.54
N LEU A 387 9.81 3.63 -17.61
CA LEU A 387 9.32 2.67 -16.63
C LEU A 387 10.34 1.56 -16.31
N LYS A 388 11.12 1.12 -17.31
CA LYS A 388 12.16 0.10 -17.12
C LYS A 388 13.30 0.54 -16.21
N ILE A 389 13.73 1.81 -16.30
CA ILE A 389 14.79 2.36 -15.42
C ILE A 389 14.26 2.51 -14.00
N LEU A 390 13.03 3.04 -13.83
CA LEU A 390 12.40 3.13 -12.51
C LEU A 390 12.27 1.74 -11.86
N ASN A 391 11.88 0.73 -12.63
CA ASN A 391 11.78 -0.64 -12.16
C ASN A 391 13.14 -1.23 -11.79
N PHE A 392 14.18 -0.96 -12.57
CA PHE A 392 15.54 -1.41 -12.26
C PHE A 392 16.03 -0.81 -10.94
N LEU A 393 15.86 0.51 -10.75
CA LEU A 393 16.25 1.20 -9.51
C LEU A 393 15.45 0.68 -8.31
N ALA A 394 14.14 0.55 -8.47
CA ALA A 394 13.28 0.06 -7.40
C ALA A 394 13.56 -1.42 -7.04
N ASN A 395 13.89 -2.26 -8.02
CA ASN A 395 14.28 -3.65 -7.77
C ASN A 395 15.56 -3.75 -6.94
N ASN A 396 16.56 -2.92 -7.21
CA ASN A 396 17.81 -2.92 -6.44
C ASN A 396 17.58 -2.52 -4.98
N ILE A 397 16.56 -1.70 -4.70
CA ILE A 397 16.15 -1.37 -3.33
C ILE A 397 15.41 -2.55 -2.72
N ILE A 398 14.44 -3.14 -3.44
CA ILE A 398 13.57 -4.21 -2.93
C ILE A 398 14.34 -5.49 -2.59
N ILE A 399 15.39 -5.83 -3.34
CA ILE A 399 16.22 -7.01 -3.07
C ILE A 399 16.80 -6.99 -1.65
N ASN A 400 17.11 -5.80 -1.13
CA ASN A 400 17.68 -5.62 0.20
C ASN A 400 16.61 -5.44 1.31
N VAL A 401 15.33 -5.51 0.95
CA VAL A 401 14.22 -5.45 1.92
C VAL A 401 13.81 -6.86 2.31
N ASP A 402 13.76 -7.14 3.60
CA ASP A 402 13.27 -8.41 4.10
C ASP A 402 11.75 -8.41 4.18
N MET A 403 11.15 -7.34 4.69
CA MET A 403 9.71 -7.23 4.78
C MET A 403 9.22 -5.78 4.81
N LEU A 404 7.93 -5.63 4.51
CA LEU A 404 7.20 -4.38 4.72
C LEU A 404 6.20 -4.58 5.86
N ILE A 405 6.23 -3.69 6.88
CA ILE A 405 5.26 -3.71 7.98
C ILE A 405 4.40 -2.45 7.91
N SER A 406 3.12 -2.63 7.60
CA SER A 406 2.15 -1.53 7.45
C SER A 406 1.11 -1.57 8.56
N ASN A 407 0.81 -0.42 9.15
CA ASN A 407 -0.32 -0.27 10.05
C ASN A 407 -1.43 0.52 9.34
N VAL A 408 -2.51 -0.17 9.01
CA VAL A 408 -3.71 0.40 8.37
C VAL A 408 -4.89 0.17 9.31
N PRO A 409 -5.13 1.10 10.25
CA PRO A 409 -6.25 0.96 11.16
C PRO A 409 -7.58 1.08 10.42
N GLY A 410 -8.50 0.19 10.74
CA GLY A 410 -9.87 0.19 10.23
C GLY A 410 -10.83 0.98 11.11
N PRO A 411 -12.14 0.83 10.88
CA PRO A 411 -13.19 1.55 11.61
C PRO A 411 -13.17 1.32 13.11
N GLU A 412 -13.28 2.40 13.89
CA GLU A 412 -13.36 2.31 15.36
C GLU A 412 -14.75 1.90 15.86
N ILE A 413 -15.78 2.13 15.06
CA ILE A 413 -17.19 1.82 15.37
C ILE A 413 -17.80 0.93 14.29
N PRO A 414 -18.84 0.15 14.62
CA PRO A 414 -19.54 -0.68 13.65
C PRO A 414 -20.10 0.15 12.48
N ILE A 415 -20.00 -0.41 11.27
CA ILE A 415 -20.52 0.19 10.05
C ILE A 415 -21.70 -0.65 9.56
N LYS A 416 -22.73 0.00 9.03
CA LYS A 416 -23.82 -0.63 8.29
C LYS A 416 -23.66 -0.35 6.81
N ILE A 417 -23.91 -1.39 6.01
CA ILE A 417 -23.92 -1.34 4.54
C ILE A 417 -25.21 -2.00 4.07
N CYS A 418 -26.11 -1.24 3.46
CA CYS A 418 -27.45 -1.71 3.05
C CYS A 418 -28.19 -2.43 4.19
N ASN A 419 -28.20 -1.84 5.38
CA ASN A 419 -28.75 -2.39 6.62
C ASN A 419 -28.04 -3.64 7.19
N CYS A 420 -27.06 -4.22 6.49
CA CYS A 420 -26.21 -5.27 7.03
C CYS A 420 -25.09 -4.68 7.89
N ILE A 421 -24.77 -5.33 9.00
CA ILE A 421 -23.69 -4.91 9.89
C ILE A 421 -22.38 -5.52 9.39
N LEU A 422 -21.34 -4.69 9.25
CA LEU A 422 -19.98 -5.17 9.02
C LEU A 422 -19.49 -5.87 10.31
N THR A 423 -19.26 -7.17 10.24
CA THR A 423 -18.87 -8.01 11.38
C THR A 423 -17.38 -8.34 11.37
N ASP A 424 -16.77 -8.37 10.20
CA ASP A 424 -15.36 -8.69 10.05
C ASP A 424 -14.81 -8.12 8.73
N PHE A 425 -13.49 -7.90 8.65
CA PHE A 425 -12.85 -7.56 7.40
C PHE A 425 -11.43 -8.13 7.28
N TYR A 426 -11.05 -8.50 6.05
CA TYR A 426 -9.81 -9.19 5.75
C TYR A 426 -9.03 -8.38 4.71
N PRO A 427 -8.08 -7.53 5.13
CA PRO A 427 -7.17 -6.87 4.20
C PRO A 427 -5.97 -7.78 3.93
N VAL A 428 -5.86 -8.30 2.71
CA VAL A 428 -4.73 -9.14 2.27
C VAL A 428 -4.03 -8.46 1.11
N VAL A 429 -2.71 -8.31 1.22
CA VAL A 429 -1.90 -7.72 0.15
C VAL A 429 -1.01 -8.81 -0.44
N SER A 430 -0.98 -8.90 -1.78
CA SER A 430 -0.02 -9.77 -2.44
C SER A 430 1.40 -9.25 -2.21
N THR A 431 2.35 -10.15 -2.03
CA THR A 431 3.74 -9.78 -1.77
C THR A 431 4.40 -9.07 -2.95
N GLY A 432 3.90 -9.28 -4.16
CA GLY A 432 4.55 -8.78 -5.35
C GLY A 432 5.98 -9.32 -5.42
N ARG A 433 6.97 -8.43 -5.44
CA ARG A 433 8.40 -8.80 -5.37
C ARG A 433 8.98 -8.78 -3.97
N MET A 434 8.20 -8.40 -2.99
CA MET A 434 8.65 -8.43 -1.61
C MET A 434 8.63 -9.86 -1.08
N LYS A 435 9.54 -10.17 -0.20
CA LYS A 435 9.59 -11.46 0.47
C LYS A 435 8.42 -11.63 1.43
N ALA A 436 8.08 -10.55 2.16
CA ALA A 436 7.01 -10.55 3.13
C ALA A 436 6.30 -9.19 3.20
N PHE A 437 5.00 -9.24 3.50
CA PHE A 437 4.16 -8.07 3.78
C PHE A 437 3.35 -8.34 5.05
N ILE A 438 3.60 -7.55 6.08
CA ILE A 438 2.92 -7.68 7.37
C ILE A 438 1.98 -6.49 7.52
N MET A 439 0.70 -6.77 7.67
CA MET A 439 -0.29 -5.73 7.94
C MET A 439 -0.78 -5.83 9.36
N ILE A 440 -0.75 -4.72 10.08
CA ILE A 440 -1.40 -4.56 11.37
C ILE A 440 -2.68 -3.81 11.11
N THR A 441 -3.81 -4.36 11.51
CA THR A 441 -5.10 -3.72 11.29
C THR A 441 -5.95 -3.73 12.55
N SER A 442 -6.87 -2.77 12.67
CA SER A 442 -7.80 -2.68 13.80
C SER A 442 -9.24 -2.55 13.32
N PHE A 443 -10.17 -3.05 14.11
CA PHE A 443 -11.59 -2.98 13.85
C PHE A 443 -12.38 -3.05 15.16
N CYS A 444 -13.27 -2.10 15.41
CA CYS A 444 -14.16 -2.08 16.58
C CYS A 444 -13.42 -2.40 17.89
N LYS A 445 -12.34 -1.65 18.18
CA LYS A 445 -11.49 -1.80 19.37
C LYS A 445 -10.71 -3.12 19.47
N LYS A 446 -10.62 -3.86 18.39
CA LYS A 446 -9.76 -5.06 18.28
C LYS A 446 -8.65 -4.79 17.26
N PHE A 447 -7.57 -5.58 17.31
CA PHE A 447 -6.51 -5.57 16.33
C PHE A 447 -6.08 -6.97 15.96
N ARG A 448 -5.49 -7.14 14.79
CA ARG A 448 -4.84 -8.39 14.37
C ARG A 448 -3.70 -8.11 13.39
N TYR A 449 -2.91 -9.14 13.16
CA TYR A 449 -1.90 -9.17 12.11
C TYR A 449 -2.40 -10.00 10.94
N VAL A 450 -2.13 -9.52 9.74
CA VAL A 450 -2.27 -10.25 8.47
C VAL A 450 -0.88 -10.38 7.89
N ILE A 451 -0.41 -11.60 7.72
CA ILE A 451 0.94 -11.95 7.35
C ILE A 451 0.89 -12.55 5.96
N SER A 452 1.59 -11.96 4.99
CA SER A 452 1.70 -12.46 3.62
C SER A 452 3.16 -12.71 3.29
N PHE A 453 3.48 -13.90 2.78
CA PHE A 453 4.82 -14.27 2.32
C PHE A 453 4.79 -14.75 0.88
N ASP A 454 5.87 -14.51 0.14
CA ASP A 454 6.13 -15.24 -1.10
C ASP A 454 6.45 -16.70 -0.74
N LYS A 455 5.85 -17.63 -1.46
CA LYS A 455 5.95 -19.08 -1.19
C LYS A 455 7.40 -19.58 -1.20
N SER A 456 8.28 -18.98 -1.99
CA SER A 456 9.68 -19.36 -2.10
C SER A 456 10.52 -19.01 -0.87
N VAL A 457 10.00 -18.19 0.03
CA VAL A 457 10.73 -17.80 1.25
C VAL A 457 11.02 -19.01 2.15
N GLY A 458 10.28 -20.11 1.99
CA GLY A 458 10.51 -21.36 2.76
C GLY A 458 10.22 -21.22 4.25
N TYR A 459 9.47 -20.19 4.62
CA TYR A 459 9.13 -19.85 6.01
C TYR A 459 7.83 -20.51 6.43
N ASP A 460 7.80 -21.07 7.65
CA ASP A 460 6.55 -21.58 8.20
C ASP A 460 5.72 -20.43 8.79
N ILE A 461 4.78 -19.95 7.98
CA ILE A 461 3.87 -18.87 8.35
C ILE A 461 3.03 -19.24 9.60
N ASN A 462 2.73 -20.54 9.80
CA ASN A 462 1.95 -21.00 10.95
C ASN A 462 2.79 -20.87 12.23
N GLU A 463 4.07 -21.22 12.18
CA GLU A 463 4.98 -21.10 13.32
C GLU A 463 5.07 -19.65 13.78
N LEU A 464 5.28 -18.70 12.86
CA LEU A 464 5.31 -17.28 13.18
C LEU A 464 3.97 -16.78 13.75
N THR A 465 2.86 -17.16 13.12
CA THR A 465 1.52 -16.75 13.58
C THR A 465 1.23 -17.28 14.99
N ASN A 466 1.64 -18.50 15.28
CA ASN A 466 1.51 -19.10 16.61
C ASN A 466 2.42 -18.40 17.64
N ALA A 467 3.69 -18.12 17.29
CA ALA A 467 4.60 -17.38 18.16
C ALA A 467 4.05 -15.98 18.49
N LEU A 468 3.53 -15.29 17.49
CA LEU A 468 2.92 -13.96 17.66
C LEU A 468 1.67 -14.03 18.56
N SER A 469 0.80 -15.00 18.34
CA SER A 469 -0.39 -15.24 19.17
C SER A 469 -0.02 -15.53 20.62
N ASN A 470 1.00 -16.38 20.85
CA ASN A 470 1.50 -16.68 22.17
C ASN A 470 2.08 -15.44 22.87
N ASN A 471 2.85 -14.62 22.17
CA ASN A 471 3.42 -13.38 22.72
C ASN A 471 2.33 -12.38 23.11
N ILE A 472 1.29 -12.22 22.30
CA ILE A 472 0.15 -11.33 22.60
C ILE A 472 -0.61 -11.85 23.83
N ASN A 473 -0.92 -13.15 23.89
CA ASN A 473 -1.63 -13.78 25.00
C ASN A 473 -0.84 -13.71 26.31
N ASN A 474 0.49 -13.82 26.26
CA ASN A 474 1.35 -13.67 27.44
C ASN A 474 1.31 -12.25 28.01
N VAL A 475 1.23 -11.22 27.16
CA VAL A 475 1.04 -9.84 27.61
C VAL A 475 -0.32 -9.68 28.31
N ASP A 476 -1.38 -10.22 27.74
CA ASP A 476 -2.73 -10.14 28.31
C ASP A 476 -2.82 -10.81 29.69
N LYS A 477 -2.21 -12.01 29.84
CA LYS A 477 -2.16 -12.74 31.13
C LYS A 477 -1.35 -12.03 32.23
N ASN A 478 -0.23 -11.40 31.84
CA ASN A 478 0.64 -10.72 32.81
C ASN A 478 0.13 -9.34 33.22
N CYS A 479 -0.98 -8.89 32.66
CA CYS A 479 -1.56 -7.58 32.87
C CYS A 479 -2.93 -7.62 33.52
N LYS A 480 -3.51 -8.82 33.69
CA LYS A 480 -4.68 -9.11 34.52
C LYS A 480 -4.25 -9.56 35.90
#